data_8ef977a26d16ce022554401e81d586d0
#
_entry.id   8ef977a26d16ce022554401e81d586d0
#
_cell.length_a   1.000
_cell.length_b   1.000
_cell.length_c   1.000
_cell.angle_alpha   90.00
_cell.angle_beta   90.00
_cell.angle_gamma   90.00
#
_symmetry.space_group_name_H-M   'P 1'
#
loop_
_entity.id
_entity.type
_entity.pdbx_description
1 polymer ?
#
loop_
_entity_poly.entity_id
_entity_poly.type
_entity_poly.pdbx_seq_one_letter_code
_entity_poly.pdbx_strand_id
1 'polypeptide(L)'
;NVPLKNYSTGMMMRLGIALATANRPDILLVDEALAVGDASFQQKSLSRFQKFKEEGSAIVIVSHDLNLLQMISDRMIVIEKGKIEFDGLPALALKKYIQILAENSFSESSNQKNINSKFIESYSIIFSSAGVTKFIFGIGEVVTLLFSIQLKAAIPDLTIGFHIDDAKGLRIFGTNSYHLKKDLKNLKADSTIDFRFTFPLNISHGKYNLGFALHEGDNHTTNCYLWKDDVLDFEVERLGVPKFDGPSFLP
;
A
#
# COMPACT_ATOMS: atom_id res chain seq x y z
N ASN A 1 4.99 -40.89 -12.72
CA ASN A 1 3.66 -40.55 -13.31
C ASN A 1 2.64 -40.40 -12.20
N VAL A 2 2.25 -39.15 -11.89
CA VAL A 2 1.19 -38.84 -10.93
C VAL A 2 -0.05 -38.48 -11.73
N PRO A 3 -1.21 -39.10 -11.48
CA PRO A 3 -2.46 -38.73 -12.15
C PRO A 3 -2.82 -37.28 -11.88
N LEU A 4 -3.43 -36.58 -12.87
CA LEU A 4 -3.83 -35.17 -12.77
C LEU A 4 -4.70 -34.87 -11.54
N LYS A 5 -5.56 -35.80 -11.15
CA LYS A 5 -6.42 -35.67 -9.96
C LYS A 5 -5.66 -35.50 -8.64
N ASN A 6 -4.36 -35.84 -8.63
CA ASN A 6 -3.50 -35.75 -7.46
C ASN A 6 -2.55 -34.52 -7.51
N TYR A 7 -2.72 -33.63 -8.50
CA TYR A 7 -1.92 -32.42 -8.60
C TYR A 7 -2.37 -31.39 -7.58
N SER A 8 -1.41 -30.74 -6.95
CA SER A 8 -1.70 -29.53 -6.18
C SER A 8 -2.13 -28.38 -7.11
N THR A 9 -2.80 -27.36 -6.58
CA THR A 9 -3.19 -26.16 -7.34
C THR A 9 -1.98 -25.55 -8.07
N GLY A 10 -0.82 -25.45 -7.41
CA GLY A 10 0.41 -24.97 -8.03
C GLY A 10 0.92 -25.85 -9.18
N MET A 11 0.80 -27.19 -9.06
CA MET A 11 1.17 -28.12 -10.16
C MET A 11 0.21 -27.97 -11.34
N MET A 12 -1.08 -27.81 -11.10
CA MET A 12 -2.08 -27.58 -12.15
C MET A 12 -1.82 -26.28 -12.90
N MET A 13 -1.54 -25.20 -12.19
CA MET A 13 -1.22 -23.90 -12.80
C MET A 13 0.07 -23.97 -13.64
N ARG A 14 1.13 -24.61 -13.13
CA ARG A 14 2.37 -24.82 -13.90
C ARG A 14 2.12 -25.63 -15.18
N LEU A 15 1.31 -26.68 -15.08
CA LEU A 15 0.93 -27.46 -16.26
C LEU A 15 0.12 -26.63 -17.24
N GLY A 16 -0.86 -25.83 -16.76
CA GLY A 16 -1.64 -24.91 -17.58
C GLY A 16 -0.76 -23.91 -18.36
N ILE A 17 0.19 -23.26 -17.69
CA ILE A 17 1.14 -22.33 -18.34
C ILE A 17 2.00 -23.10 -19.35
N ALA A 18 2.52 -24.28 -18.99
CA ALA A 18 3.34 -25.09 -19.88
C ALA A 18 2.60 -25.52 -21.14
N LEU A 19 1.30 -25.88 -21.03
CA LEU A 19 0.44 -26.21 -22.17
C LEU A 19 0.11 -24.99 -23.01
N ALA A 20 -0.32 -23.88 -22.38
CA ALA A 20 -0.65 -22.64 -23.08
C ALA A 20 0.53 -22.06 -23.85
N THR A 21 1.74 -22.34 -23.39
CA THR A 21 3.00 -21.88 -23.99
C THR A 21 3.78 -22.98 -24.74
N ALA A 22 3.19 -24.17 -24.94
CA ALA A 22 3.86 -25.26 -25.65
C ALA A 22 4.19 -24.88 -27.10
N ASN A 23 3.26 -24.19 -27.75
CA ASN A 23 3.45 -23.58 -29.08
C ASN A 23 3.28 -22.07 -28.96
N ARG A 24 3.89 -21.33 -29.88
CA ARG A 24 3.72 -19.89 -29.95
C ARG A 24 2.26 -19.56 -30.35
N PRO A 25 1.50 -18.86 -29.51
CA PRO A 25 0.19 -18.36 -29.88
C PRO A 25 0.30 -17.02 -30.61
N ASP A 26 -0.68 -16.68 -31.45
CA ASP A 26 -0.77 -15.31 -32.00
C ASP A 26 -1.22 -14.32 -30.92
N ILE A 27 -2.10 -14.75 -30.01
CA ILE A 27 -2.60 -13.96 -28.89
C ILE A 27 -2.51 -14.82 -27.63
N LEU A 28 -1.87 -14.29 -26.57
CA LEU A 28 -1.78 -14.92 -25.27
C LEU A 28 -2.48 -14.05 -24.21
N LEU A 29 -3.45 -14.62 -23.50
CA LEU A 29 -4.13 -13.98 -22.39
C LEU A 29 -3.67 -14.64 -21.08
N VAL A 30 -3.17 -13.85 -20.15
CA VAL A 30 -2.66 -14.30 -18.87
C VAL A 30 -3.36 -13.55 -17.75
N ASP A 31 -4.07 -14.28 -16.89
CA ASP A 31 -4.78 -13.73 -15.75
C ASP A 31 -4.21 -14.33 -14.47
N GLU A 32 -3.54 -13.49 -13.64
CA GLU A 32 -2.93 -13.82 -12.33
C GLU A 32 -1.98 -15.06 -12.33
N ALA A 33 -1.74 -15.67 -13.48
CA ALA A 33 -1.02 -16.95 -13.56
C ALA A 33 0.49 -16.84 -13.28
N LEU A 34 1.07 -15.64 -13.34
CA LEU A 34 2.51 -15.42 -13.14
C LEU A 34 2.90 -15.36 -11.66
N ALA A 35 1.96 -15.11 -10.76
CA ALA A 35 2.20 -15.09 -9.32
C ALA A 35 2.38 -16.50 -8.74
N VAL A 36 2.09 -17.57 -9.52
CA VAL A 36 2.09 -18.95 -9.04
C VAL A 36 3.38 -19.68 -9.41
N GLY A 37 4.08 -20.18 -8.40
CA GLY A 37 5.27 -21.01 -8.57
C GLY A 37 6.47 -20.48 -7.79
N ASP A 38 7.60 -21.20 -7.90
CA ASP A 38 8.86 -20.69 -7.38
C ASP A 38 9.50 -19.67 -8.36
N ALA A 39 10.46 -18.90 -7.86
CA ALA A 39 11.16 -17.89 -8.65
C ALA A 39 11.77 -18.43 -9.96
N SER A 40 12.22 -19.70 -9.97
CA SER A 40 12.79 -20.34 -11.16
C SER A 40 11.72 -20.55 -12.23
N PHE A 41 10.52 -20.98 -11.85
CA PHE A 41 9.41 -21.15 -12.79
C PHE A 41 8.88 -19.82 -13.31
N GLN A 42 8.75 -18.81 -12.45
CA GLN A 42 8.39 -17.45 -12.85
C GLN A 42 9.37 -16.90 -13.89
N GLN A 43 10.68 -17.00 -13.63
CA GLN A 43 11.71 -16.51 -14.55
C GLN A 43 11.65 -17.22 -15.90
N LYS A 44 11.44 -18.54 -15.93
CA LYS A 44 11.30 -19.31 -17.18
C LYS A 44 10.04 -18.89 -17.97
N SER A 45 8.94 -18.67 -17.28
CA SER A 45 7.69 -18.22 -17.89
C SER A 45 7.83 -16.82 -18.52
N LEU A 46 8.46 -15.89 -17.79
CA LEU A 46 8.74 -14.54 -18.26
C LEU A 46 9.67 -14.55 -19.51
N SER A 47 10.75 -15.31 -19.46
CA SER A 47 11.66 -15.44 -20.61
C SER A 47 10.94 -15.99 -21.86
N ARG A 48 9.97 -16.89 -21.65
CA ARG A 48 9.18 -17.45 -22.74
C ARG A 48 8.17 -16.43 -23.31
N PHE A 49 7.54 -15.62 -22.45
CA PHE A 49 6.65 -14.54 -22.90
C PHE A 49 7.42 -13.46 -23.66
N GLN A 50 8.60 -13.12 -23.18
CA GLN A 50 9.46 -12.16 -23.88
C GLN A 50 9.84 -12.67 -25.28
N LYS A 51 10.20 -13.96 -25.41
CA LYS A 51 10.46 -14.57 -26.71
C LYS A 51 9.22 -14.52 -27.63
N PHE A 52 8.02 -14.84 -27.13
CA PHE A 52 6.81 -14.76 -27.93
C PHE A 52 6.50 -13.33 -28.38
N LYS A 53 6.75 -12.34 -27.53
CA LYS A 53 6.63 -10.93 -27.87
C LYS A 53 7.59 -10.54 -29.00
N GLU A 54 8.85 -10.95 -28.92
CA GLU A 54 9.86 -10.73 -29.95
C GLU A 54 9.49 -11.41 -31.28
N GLU A 55 8.83 -12.55 -31.22
CA GLU A 55 8.31 -13.29 -32.38
C GLU A 55 6.96 -12.76 -32.90
N GLY A 56 6.43 -11.66 -32.31
CA GLY A 56 5.26 -10.95 -32.81
C GLY A 56 3.91 -11.43 -32.22
N SER A 57 3.90 -12.17 -31.10
CA SER A 57 2.65 -12.50 -30.40
C SER A 57 2.12 -11.27 -29.65
N ALA A 58 0.81 -11.07 -29.67
CA ALA A 58 0.13 -10.12 -28.78
C ALA A 58 -0.09 -10.75 -27.42
N ILE A 59 0.36 -10.09 -26.35
CA ILE A 59 0.24 -10.63 -24.98
C ILE A 59 -0.54 -9.64 -24.13
N VAL A 60 -1.62 -10.11 -23.49
CA VAL A 60 -2.39 -9.33 -22.54
C VAL A 60 -2.24 -10.00 -21.17
N ILE A 61 -1.76 -9.25 -20.19
CA ILE A 61 -1.51 -9.74 -18.83
C ILE A 61 -2.32 -8.91 -17.85
N VAL A 62 -3.03 -9.62 -16.97
CA VAL A 62 -3.69 -9.07 -15.81
C VAL A 62 -2.94 -9.56 -14.57
N SER A 63 -2.49 -8.65 -13.73
CA SER A 63 -1.79 -8.99 -12.48
C SER A 63 -1.89 -7.86 -11.46
N HIS A 64 -1.76 -8.21 -10.20
CA HIS A 64 -1.59 -7.26 -9.11
C HIS A 64 -0.11 -6.96 -8.81
N ASP A 65 0.84 -7.67 -9.44
CA ASP A 65 2.27 -7.36 -9.34
C ASP A 65 2.64 -6.21 -10.27
N LEU A 66 2.61 -5.00 -9.73
CA LEU A 66 2.85 -3.76 -10.48
C LEU A 66 4.28 -3.66 -11.02
N ASN A 67 5.26 -4.22 -10.29
CA ASN A 67 6.66 -4.23 -10.71
C ASN A 67 6.85 -5.12 -11.94
N LEU A 68 6.24 -6.30 -11.90
CA LEU A 68 6.23 -7.21 -13.03
C LEU A 68 5.60 -6.55 -14.26
N LEU A 69 4.39 -5.98 -14.11
CA LEU A 69 3.70 -5.30 -15.21
C LEU A 69 4.52 -4.15 -15.77
N GLN A 70 5.16 -3.33 -14.94
CA GLN A 70 6.00 -2.23 -15.39
C GLN A 70 7.21 -2.70 -16.19
N MET A 71 7.79 -3.85 -15.80
CA MET A 71 9.00 -4.40 -16.43
C MET A 71 8.73 -5.00 -17.82
N ILE A 72 7.56 -5.65 -18.01
CA ILE A 72 7.32 -6.46 -19.22
C ILE A 72 6.35 -5.83 -20.22
N SER A 73 5.55 -4.82 -19.80
CA SER A 73 4.52 -4.22 -20.65
C SER A 73 5.06 -3.05 -21.47
N ASP A 74 4.62 -2.94 -22.73
CA ASP A 74 4.84 -1.74 -23.57
C ASP A 74 3.75 -0.69 -23.32
N ARG A 75 2.56 -1.16 -22.92
CA ARG A 75 1.36 -0.36 -22.71
C ARG A 75 0.58 -0.93 -21.53
N MET A 76 0.07 -0.08 -20.68
CA MET A 76 -0.79 -0.48 -19.55
C MET A 76 -2.13 0.22 -19.60
N ILE A 77 -3.16 -0.49 -19.22
CA ILE A 77 -4.52 0.01 -19.07
C ILE A 77 -4.91 -0.09 -17.61
N VAL A 78 -5.37 1.00 -17.03
CA VAL A 78 -5.93 1.06 -15.68
C VAL A 78 -7.45 1.06 -15.78
N ILE A 79 -8.08 0.09 -15.12
CA ILE A 79 -9.54 -0.06 -15.10
C ILE A 79 -10.03 0.13 -13.66
N GLU A 80 -11.00 1.02 -13.47
CA GLU A 80 -11.66 1.24 -12.19
C GLU A 80 -13.19 1.24 -12.40
N LYS A 81 -13.89 0.45 -11.58
CA LYS A 81 -15.38 0.31 -11.65
C LYS A 81 -15.91 0.07 -13.06
N GLY A 82 -15.19 -0.74 -13.84
CA GLY A 82 -15.55 -1.11 -15.21
C GLY A 82 -15.29 -0.05 -16.28
N LYS A 83 -14.57 1.03 -15.94
CA LYS A 83 -14.18 2.09 -16.88
C LYS A 83 -12.67 2.15 -17.04
N ILE A 84 -12.22 2.50 -18.24
CA ILE A 84 -10.81 2.76 -18.52
C ILE A 84 -10.50 4.17 -18.01
N GLU A 85 -9.67 4.25 -16.96
CA GLU A 85 -9.22 5.49 -16.34
C GLU A 85 -7.90 5.99 -16.93
N PHE A 86 -7.11 5.08 -17.48
CA PHE A 86 -5.87 5.41 -18.16
C PHE A 86 -5.50 4.32 -19.17
N ASP A 87 -4.86 4.74 -20.25
CA ASP A 87 -4.32 3.88 -21.30
C ASP A 87 -3.05 4.51 -21.88
N GLY A 88 -1.91 3.88 -21.71
CA GLY A 88 -0.63 4.43 -22.18
C GLY A 88 0.62 3.77 -21.59
N LEU A 89 1.67 4.56 -21.44
CA LEU A 89 2.98 4.09 -20.96
C LEU A 89 2.90 3.55 -19.54
N PRO A 90 3.59 2.43 -19.23
CA PRO A 90 3.53 1.77 -17.93
C PRO A 90 3.80 2.70 -16.74
N ALA A 91 4.83 3.54 -16.82
CA ALA A 91 5.17 4.47 -15.73
C ALA A 91 4.03 5.48 -15.42
N LEU A 92 3.33 5.96 -16.45
CA LEU A 92 2.20 6.88 -16.27
C LEU A 92 0.95 6.17 -15.81
N ALA A 93 0.71 4.96 -16.31
CA ALA A 93 -0.40 4.10 -15.85
C ALA A 93 -0.25 3.76 -14.37
N LEU A 94 0.95 3.40 -13.94
CA LEU A 94 1.25 3.12 -12.54
C LEU A 94 0.99 4.34 -11.65
N LYS A 95 1.45 5.53 -12.09
CA LYS A 95 1.17 6.79 -11.39
C LYS A 95 -0.34 7.04 -11.27
N LYS A 96 -1.11 6.82 -12.34
CA LYS A 96 -2.56 6.99 -12.33
C LYS A 96 -3.25 5.97 -11.43
N TYR A 97 -2.81 4.70 -11.46
CA TYR A 97 -3.33 3.64 -10.58
C TYR A 97 -3.11 3.97 -9.10
N ILE A 98 -1.89 4.40 -8.74
CA ILE A 98 -1.57 4.84 -7.37
C ILE A 98 -2.43 6.04 -6.97
N GLN A 99 -2.66 6.99 -7.88
CA GLN A 99 -3.55 8.13 -7.63
C GLN A 99 -5.00 7.67 -7.35
N ILE A 100 -5.53 6.72 -8.13
CA ILE A 100 -6.88 6.16 -7.93
C ILE A 100 -6.97 5.41 -6.59
N LEU A 101 -5.96 4.62 -6.25
CA LEU A 101 -5.91 3.96 -4.94
C LEU A 101 -5.87 4.99 -3.80
N ALA A 102 -5.12 6.08 -3.97
CA ALA A 102 -5.13 7.19 -3.04
C ALA A 102 -6.53 7.79 -2.91
N GLU A 103 -7.16 8.15 -4.02
CA GLU A 103 -8.51 8.73 -4.05
C GLU A 103 -9.56 7.78 -3.45
N ASN A 104 -9.47 6.48 -3.70
CA ASN A 104 -10.36 5.47 -3.11
C ASN A 104 -10.10 5.29 -1.60
N SER A 105 -8.85 5.24 -1.19
CA SER A 105 -8.49 5.22 0.24
C SER A 105 -8.92 6.51 0.94
N PHE A 106 -8.89 7.65 0.25
CA PHE A 106 -9.48 8.91 0.72
C PHE A 106 -11.00 8.83 0.83
N SER A 107 -11.68 8.21 -0.12
CA SER A 107 -13.15 8.08 -0.08
C SER A 107 -13.61 7.04 0.97
N GLU A 108 -12.82 6.04 1.27
CA GLU A 108 -13.11 5.06 2.32
C GLU A 108 -12.60 5.52 3.70
N SER A 109 -11.43 6.17 3.78
CA SER A 109 -10.87 6.69 5.03
C SER A 109 -11.37 8.09 5.38
N SER A 110 -11.66 8.95 4.39
CA SER A 110 -12.06 10.35 4.60
C SER A 110 -13.56 10.57 4.80
N ASN A 111 -14.41 9.54 4.65
CA ASN A 111 -15.85 9.63 4.87
C ASN A 111 -16.39 8.61 5.88
N GLN A 112 -15.65 8.31 6.95
CA GLN A 112 -16.29 7.68 8.10
C GLN A 112 -17.16 8.72 8.84
N LYS A 113 -18.24 9.13 8.21
CA LYS A 113 -19.31 9.96 8.84
C LYS A 113 -20.04 9.25 9.98
N ASN A 114 -19.73 7.99 10.25
CA ASN A 114 -20.26 7.22 11.39
C ASN A 114 -19.15 6.90 12.39
N ILE A 115 -18.38 7.91 12.78
CA ILE A 115 -17.49 7.77 13.94
C ILE A 115 -18.38 7.78 15.18
N ASN A 116 -18.43 6.66 15.89
CA ASN A 116 -19.13 6.57 17.18
C ASN A 116 -18.31 7.27 18.26
N SER A 117 -17.88 8.51 18.00
CA SER A 117 -17.15 9.37 18.93
C SER A 117 -18.00 10.58 19.31
N LYS A 118 -18.04 10.86 20.60
CA LYS A 118 -18.69 12.06 21.16
C LYS A 118 -17.97 13.36 20.75
N PHE A 119 -16.66 13.28 20.45
CA PHE A 119 -15.75 14.42 20.30
C PHE A 119 -15.31 14.67 18.87
N ILE A 120 -15.21 13.61 18.05
CA ILE A 120 -14.67 13.67 16.68
C ILE A 120 -15.82 13.51 15.69
N GLU A 121 -15.93 14.42 14.75
CA GLU A 121 -16.88 14.36 13.65
C GLU A 121 -16.36 13.60 12.46
N SER A 122 -15.15 13.93 12.02
CA SER A 122 -14.46 13.28 10.90
C SER A 122 -12.96 13.42 11.02
N TYR A 123 -12.22 12.61 10.29
CA TYR A 123 -10.78 12.74 10.13
C TYR A 123 -10.36 12.35 8.72
N SER A 124 -9.21 12.86 8.30
CA SER A 124 -8.48 12.37 7.13
C SER A 124 -7.00 12.21 7.45
N ILE A 125 -6.37 11.27 6.77
CA ILE A 125 -4.94 10.99 6.93
C ILE A 125 -4.31 10.96 5.55
N ILE A 126 -3.24 11.74 5.36
CA ILE A 126 -2.47 11.77 4.12
C ILE A 126 -1.06 11.29 4.43
N PHE A 127 -0.62 10.22 3.75
CA PHE A 127 0.75 9.75 3.81
C PHE A 127 1.44 10.06 2.49
N SER A 128 2.51 10.84 2.53
CA SER A 128 3.14 11.43 1.35
C SER A 128 4.66 11.51 1.49
N SER A 129 5.33 11.68 0.36
CA SER A 129 6.74 12.03 0.29
C SER A 129 6.93 13.10 -0.78
N ALA A 130 7.76 14.12 -0.48
CA ALA A 130 7.98 15.27 -1.33
C ALA A 130 6.68 15.93 -1.85
N GLY A 131 5.62 15.95 -1.02
CA GLY A 131 4.31 16.50 -1.36
C GLY A 131 3.44 15.61 -2.27
N VAL A 132 3.89 14.41 -2.59
CA VAL A 132 3.13 13.45 -3.41
C VAL A 132 2.60 12.33 -2.52
N THR A 133 1.28 12.16 -2.50
CA THR A 133 0.64 11.02 -1.81
C THR A 133 0.96 9.73 -2.55
N LYS A 134 1.42 8.73 -1.82
CA LYS A 134 1.74 7.40 -2.36
C LYS A 134 1.68 6.33 -1.27
N PHE A 135 1.72 5.06 -1.69
CA PHE A 135 1.64 3.89 -0.81
C PHE A 135 2.87 2.97 -0.93
N ILE A 136 3.82 3.32 -1.80
CA ILE A 136 5.09 2.62 -1.96
C ILE A 136 6.20 3.63 -1.71
N PHE A 137 7.07 3.33 -0.76
CA PHE A 137 8.15 4.20 -0.29
C PHE A 137 9.49 3.47 -0.36
N GLY A 138 10.58 4.22 -0.53
CA GLY A 138 11.93 3.69 -0.37
C GLY A 138 12.34 3.61 1.11
N ILE A 139 13.23 2.68 1.43
CA ILE A 139 13.89 2.66 2.77
C ILE A 139 14.66 3.97 2.97
N GLY A 140 14.47 4.61 4.12
CA GLY A 140 15.11 5.89 4.45
C GLY A 140 14.46 7.12 3.80
N GLU A 141 13.42 6.92 3.00
CA GLU A 141 12.71 8.04 2.38
C GLU A 141 12.04 8.91 3.45
N VAL A 142 12.18 10.23 3.31
CA VAL A 142 11.50 11.17 4.22
C VAL A 142 10.02 11.25 3.85
N VAL A 143 9.18 10.86 4.79
CA VAL A 143 7.74 10.82 4.63
C VAL A 143 7.05 11.85 5.52
N THR A 144 5.87 12.25 5.11
CA THR A 144 4.98 13.14 5.87
C THR A 144 3.65 12.47 6.06
N LEU A 145 3.22 12.36 7.31
CA LEU A 145 1.91 11.90 7.74
C LEU A 145 1.14 13.11 8.25
N LEU A 146 0.10 13.53 7.51
CA LEU A 146 -0.77 14.64 7.83
C LEU A 146 -2.10 14.12 8.34
N PHE A 147 -2.46 14.50 9.56
CA PHE A 147 -3.80 14.32 10.13
C PHE A 147 -4.59 15.60 10.00
N SER A 148 -5.82 15.52 9.50
CA SER A 148 -6.79 16.60 9.55
C SER A 148 -8.03 16.07 10.31
N ILE A 149 -8.32 16.66 11.47
CA ILE A 149 -9.32 16.15 12.42
C ILE A 149 -10.35 17.23 12.64
N GLN A 150 -11.61 16.94 12.30
CA GLN A 150 -12.76 17.81 12.58
C GLN A 150 -13.32 17.46 13.95
N LEU A 151 -13.36 18.43 14.84
CA LEU A 151 -13.90 18.29 16.18
C LEU A 151 -15.40 18.57 16.19
N LYS A 152 -16.16 17.71 16.88
CA LYS A 152 -17.58 17.89 17.17
C LYS A 152 -17.82 18.59 18.51
N ALA A 153 -16.93 18.41 19.46
CA ALA A 153 -17.00 19.01 20.79
C ALA A 153 -15.63 19.53 21.20
N ALA A 154 -15.61 20.46 22.17
CA ALA A 154 -14.36 20.99 22.71
C ALA A 154 -13.56 19.90 23.41
N ILE A 155 -12.25 19.89 23.20
CA ILE A 155 -11.29 18.96 23.82
C ILE A 155 -10.26 19.76 24.60
N PRO A 156 -10.12 19.52 25.92
CA PRO A 156 -9.18 20.26 26.76
C PRO A 156 -7.72 19.90 26.48
N ASP A 157 -7.45 18.62 26.18
CA ASP A 157 -6.11 18.11 25.86
C ASP A 157 -6.23 17.01 24.82
N LEU A 158 -5.51 17.15 23.69
CA LEU A 158 -5.49 16.20 22.60
C LEU A 158 -4.08 15.74 22.30
N THR A 159 -3.87 14.46 22.37
CA THR A 159 -2.67 13.79 21.85
C THR A 159 -3.05 13.01 20.61
N ILE A 160 -2.31 13.24 19.53
CA ILE A 160 -2.42 12.51 18.27
C ILE A 160 -1.25 11.54 18.21
N GLY A 161 -1.53 10.25 18.21
CA GLY A 161 -0.54 9.19 18.09
C GLY A 161 -0.77 8.35 16.84
N PHE A 162 0.29 7.78 16.30
CA PHE A 162 0.21 6.78 15.25
C PHE A 162 1.17 5.63 15.51
N HIS A 163 0.89 4.52 14.87
CA HIS A 163 1.77 3.35 14.90
C HIS A 163 1.82 2.70 13.53
N ILE A 164 2.90 1.96 13.32
CA ILE A 164 3.14 1.15 12.12
C ILE A 164 3.31 -0.28 12.56
N ASP A 165 2.49 -1.16 12.02
CA ASP A 165 2.52 -2.60 12.26
C ASP A 165 2.95 -3.33 10.98
N ASP A 166 3.64 -4.48 11.11
CA ASP A 166 3.98 -5.31 9.98
C ASP A 166 2.78 -6.16 9.51
N ALA A 167 2.94 -6.89 8.42
CA ALA A 167 1.90 -7.77 7.87
C ALA A 167 1.47 -8.91 8.84
N LYS A 168 2.17 -9.11 9.95
CA LYS A 168 1.83 -10.08 11.00
C LYS A 168 1.17 -9.42 12.21
N GLY A 169 0.96 -8.10 12.16
CA GLY A 169 0.40 -7.32 13.27
C GLY A 169 1.42 -7.00 14.37
N LEU A 170 2.72 -7.19 14.12
CA LEU A 170 3.75 -6.80 15.07
C LEU A 170 4.03 -5.30 14.96
N ARG A 171 3.96 -4.59 16.08
CA ARG A 171 4.29 -3.17 16.14
C ARG A 171 5.77 -2.92 15.89
N ILE A 172 6.06 -2.19 14.81
CA ILE A 172 7.42 -1.85 14.39
C ILE A 172 7.80 -0.46 14.90
N PHE A 173 6.85 0.48 14.91
CA PHE A 173 7.08 1.85 15.35
C PHE A 173 5.79 2.46 15.90
N GLY A 174 5.94 3.39 16.85
CA GLY A 174 4.83 4.20 17.35
C GLY A 174 5.35 5.44 18.06
N THR A 175 4.65 6.56 17.87
CA THR A 175 4.91 7.82 18.57
C THR A 175 3.65 8.67 18.64
N ASN A 176 3.71 9.75 19.40
CA ASN A 176 2.59 10.67 19.53
C ASN A 176 3.07 12.13 19.72
N SER A 177 2.13 13.09 19.63
CA SER A 177 2.41 14.52 19.78
C SER A 177 2.91 14.87 21.18
N TYR A 178 2.48 14.14 22.22
CA TYR A 178 2.92 14.35 23.59
C TYR A 178 4.41 14.02 23.77
N HIS A 179 4.86 12.87 23.27
CA HIS A 179 6.29 12.51 23.29
C HIS A 179 7.17 13.50 22.52
N LEU A 180 6.62 14.11 21.49
CA LEU A 180 7.28 15.14 20.69
C LEU A 180 7.16 16.54 21.32
N LYS A 181 6.57 16.67 22.53
CA LYS A 181 6.35 17.93 23.25
C LYS A 181 5.57 18.96 22.42
N LYS A 182 4.55 18.48 21.69
CA LYS A 182 3.63 19.30 20.90
C LYS A 182 2.26 19.28 21.57
N ASP A 183 2.03 20.26 22.42
CA ASP A 183 0.78 20.42 23.17
C ASP A 183 -0.36 20.89 22.27
N LEU A 184 -1.47 20.17 22.27
CA LEU A 184 -2.72 20.51 21.60
C LEU A 184 -3.80 20.68 22.65
N LYS A 185 -3.88 21.87 23.25
CA LYS A 185 -4.75 22.17 24.39
C LYS A 185 -5.84 23.18 24.08
N ASN A 186 -6.94 23.10 24.83
CA ASN A 186 -8.07 24.05 24.78
C ASN A 186 -8.67 24.18 23.36
N LEU A 187 -8.84 23.05 22.69
CA LEU A 187 -9.40 22.98 21.35
C LEU A 187 -10.91 23.23 21.39
N LYS A 188 -11.39 24.08 20.46
CA LYS A 188 -12.81 24.47 20.40
C LYS A 188 -13.63 23.44 19.62
N ALA A 189 -14.91 23.33 19.95
CA ALA A 189 -15.86 22.62 19.11
C ALA A 189 -15.91 23.23 17.70
N ASP A 190 -16.29 22.42 16.73
CA ASP A 190 -16.44 22.79 15.31
C ASP A 190 -15.15 23.32 14.66
N SER A 191 -13.98 23.04 15.25
CA SER A 191 -12.67 23.40 14.68
C SER A 191 -12.01 22.21 13.99
N THR A 192 -11.16 22.52 13.00
CA THR A 192 -10.30 21.53 12.33
C THR A 192 -8.88 21.65 12.86
N ILE A 193 -8.28 20.53 13.19
CA ILE A 193 -6.91 20.43 13.65
C ILE A 193 -6.09 19.71 12.60
N ASP A 194 -5.11 20.42 12.05
CA ASP A 194 -4.11 19.84 11.15
C ASP A 194 -2.82 19.58 11.90
N PHE A 195 -2.38 18.33 11.95
CA PHE A 195 -1.15 17.93 12.61
C PHE A 195 -0.28 17.07 11.69
N ARG A 196 1.02 17.38 11.65
CA ARG A 196 1.97 16.77 10.73
C ARG A 196 3.11 16.10 11.46
N PHE A 197 3.36 14.83 11.11
CA PHE A 197 4.60 14.13 11.44
C PHE A 197 5.46 14.02 10.19
N THR A 198 6.75 14.36 10.30
CA THR A 198 7.72 14.18 9.21
C THR A 198 8.91 13.42 9.75
N PHE A 199 9.24 12.29 9.12
CA PHE A 199 10.29 11.39 9.59
C PHE A 199 10.86 10.55 8.44
N PRO A 200 12.12 10.07 8.54
CA PRO A 200 12.66 9.10 7.61
C PRO A 200 12.07 7.72 7.88
N LEU A 201 11.66 7.02 6.81
CA LEU A 201 11.06 5.69 6.91
C LEU A 201 12.15 4.59 6.98
N ASN A 202 12.84 4.53 8.11
CA ASN A 202 13.99 3.64 8.34
C ASN A 202 13.57 2.23 8.77
N ILE A 203 12.58 1.64 8.08
CA ILE A 203 12.11 0.28 8.32
C ILE A 203 12.47 -0.63 7.14
N SER A 204 12.50 -1.94 7.36
CA SER A 204 12.87 -2.91 6.33
C SER A 204 11.85 -2.93 5.17
N HIS A 205 12.21 -3.56 4.06
CA HIS A 205 11.28 -3.77 2.97
C HIS A 205 10.15 -4.72 3.41
N GLY A 206 8.94 -4.42 2.99
CA GLY A 206 7.76 -5.22 3.35
C GLY A 206 6.46 -4.44 3.27
N LYS A 207 5.37 -5.12 3.59
CA LYS A 207 4.03 -4.53 3.69
C LYS A 207 3.76 -4.15 5.15
N TYR A 208 3.19 -3.00 5.32
CA TYR A 208 2.91 -2.40 6.63
C TYR A 208 1.52 -1.80 6.66
N ASN A 209 1.01 -1.69 7.86
CA ASN A 209 -0.24 -1.04 8.15
C ASN A 209 -0.03 0.12 9.11
N LEU A 210 -0.79 1.19 8.94
CA LEU A 210 -0.79 2.35 9.81
C LEU A 210 -2.09 2.39 10.60
N GLY A 211 -1.97 2.50 11.92
CA GLY A 211 -3.06 2.82 12.82
C GLY A 211 -2.80 4.13 13.56
N PHE A 212 -3.84 4.70 14.20
CA PHE A 212 -3.70 5.91 14.99
C PHE A 212 -4.64 5.94 16.19
N ALA A 213 -4.31 6.82 17.13
CA ALA A 213 -5.12 7.10 18.31
C ALA A 213 -5.21 8.58 18.59
N LEU A 214 -6.38 9.01 19.06
CA LEU A 214 -6.64 10.33 19.61
C LEU A 214 -7.01 10.15 21.07
N HIS A 215 -6.21 10.70 21.99
CA HIS A 215 -6.39 10.49 23.42
C HIS A 215 -5.93 11.69 24.23
N GLU A 216 -6.15 11.67 25.54
CA GLU A 216 -5.67 12.67 26.49
C GLU A 216 -4.35 12.21 27.11
N GLY A 217 -3.40 13.14 27.29
CA GLY A 217 -2.15 12.87 27.99
C GLY A 217 -1.16 11.98 27.23
N ASP A 218 -0.31 11.24 27.97
CA ASP A 218 0.80 10.47 27.41
C ASP A 218 0.41 9.10 26.83
N ASN A 219 -0.72 8.53 27.28
CA ASN A 219 -1.18 7.21 26.85
C ASN A 219 -2.71 7.13 26.69
N HIS A 220 -3.14 6.15 25.92
CA HIS A 220 -4.55 5.94 25.57
C HIS A 220 -5.42 5.32 26.68
N THR A 221 -4.86 5.03 27.86
CA THR A 221 -5.58 4.34 28.95
C THR A 221 -6.43 5.30 29.77
N THR A 222 -6.17 6.60 29.74
CA THR A 222 -6.86 7.61 30.57
C THR A 222 -8.18 8.03 29.89
N ASN A 223 -8.12 8.61 28.70
CA ASN A 223 -9.28 9.02 27.90
C ASN A 223 -8.95 8.83 26.42
N CYS A 224 -9.53 7.82 25.79
CA CYS A 224 -9.37 7.59 24.37
C CYS A 224 -10.57 8.17 23.62
N TYR A 225 -10.34 9.22 22.82
CA TYR A 225 -11.37 9.85 22.00
C TYR A 225 -11.70 9.05 20.76
N LEU A 226 -10.66 8.43 20.15
CA LEU A 226 -10.77 7.59 18.98
C LEU A 226 -9.54 6.68 18.88
N TRP A 227 -9.75 5.40 18.58
CA TRP A 227 -8.70 4.43 18.22
C TRP A 227 -9.08 3.75 16.93
N LYS A 228 -8.14 3.66 16.00
CA LYS A 228 -8.30 2.98 14.72
C LYS A 228 -7.03 2.22 14.39
N ASP A 229 -7.17 0.92 14.18
CA ASP A 229 -6.17 0.08 13.54
C ASP A 229 -6.48 0.01 12.04
N ASP A 230 -5.52 -0.39 11.26
CA ASP A 230 -5.67 -0.72 9.83
C ASP A 230 -6.31 0.41 8.99
N VAL A 231 -5.84 1.64 9.18
CA VAL A 231 -6.42 2.79 8.46
C VAL A 231 -5.78 3.06 7.11
N LEU A 232 -4.55 2.56 6.89
CA LEU A 232 -3.82 2.76 5.65
C LEU A 232 -2.74 1.68 5.49
N ASP A 233 -2.81 0.95 4.38
CA ASP A 233 -1.78 0.00 3.96
C ASP A 233 -0.72 0.69 3.11
N PHE A 234 0.55 0.34 3.31
CA PHE A 234 1.65 0.82 2.48
C PHE A 234 2.76 -0.23 2.37
N GLU A 235 3.62 -0.05 1.38
CA GLU A 235 4.75 -0.94 1.13
C GLU A 235 6.05 -0.16 1.15
N VAL A 236 7.09 -0.77 1.69
CA VAL A 236 8.45 -0.24 1.67
C VAL A 236 9.31 -1.11 0.78
N GLU A 237 9.95 -0.49 -0.21
CA GLU A 237 10.83 -1.16 -1.16
C GLU A 237 12.30 -0.81 -0.89
N ARG A 238 13.16 -1.74 -1.26
CA ARG A 238 14.61 -1.55 -1.19
C ARG A 238 15.11 -0.83 -2.44
N LEU A 239 15.12 0.50 -2.40
CA LEU A 239 15.62 1.33 -3.48
C LEU A 239 17.02 1.89 -3.14
N GLY A 240 18.06 1.34 -3.77
CA GLY A 240 19.43 1.86 -3.65
C GLY A 240 20.12 1.64 -2.29
N VAL A 241 19.56 0.82 -1.42
CA VAL A 241 20.09 0.53 -0.07
C VAL A 241 20.70 -0.88 -0.03
N PRO A 242 21.87 -1.08 0.61
CA PRO A 242 22.47 -2.40 0.82
C PRO A 242 21.51 -3.37 1.51
N LYS A 243 21.70 -4.67 1.28
CA LYS A 243 20.95 -5.71 2.01
C LYS A 243 21.32 -5.63 3.49
N PHE A 244 20.31 -5.62 4.35
CA PHE A 244 20.42 -5.73 5.80
C PHE A 244 19.36 -6.67 6.34
N ASP A 245 19.62 -7.24 7.52
CA ASP A 245 18.70 -8.11 8.23
C ASP A 245 18.16 -7.35 9.46
N GLY A 246 16.85 -7.48 9.71
CA GLY A 246 16.19 -6.82 10.83
C GLY A 246 15.09 -5.85 10.43
N PRO A 247 14.32 -5.31 11.42
CA PRO A 247 13.13 -4.50 11.15
C PRO A 247 13.45 -3.04 10.79
N SER A 248 14.68 -2.55 11.00
CA SER A 248 15.04 -1.15 10.79
C SER A 248 16.38 -0.99 10.09
N PHE A 249 16.51 0.10 9.33
CA PHE A 249 17.72 0.53 8.67
C PHE A 249 18.39 1.65 9.47
N LEU A 250 19.68 1.49 9.73
CA LEU A 250 20.55 2.53 10.30
C LEU A 250 21.40 3.08 9.16
N PRO A 251 21.23 4.37 8.81
CA PRO A 251 22.01 5.03 7.76
C PRO A 251 23.47 5.25 8.15
#